data_b898ca0960d6da225d096405ab7eec6e
#
_entry.id   b898ca0960d6da225d096405ab7eec6e
#
_cell.length_a   1.000
_cell.length_b   1.000
_cell.length_c   1.000
_cell.angle_alpha   90.00
_cell.angle_beta   90.00
_cell.angle_gamma   90.00
#
_symmetry.space_group_name_H-M   'P 1'
#
loop_
_entity.id
_entity.type
_entity.pdbx_description
1 polymer ?
#
loop_
_entity_poly.entity_id
_entity_poly.type
_entity_poly.pdbx_seq_one_letter_code
_entity_poly.pdbx_strand_id
1 'polypeptide(L)'
;RQNREEEPAPEAVKEPPVNYTEEAAEGEPAAQFVTELIEKMGISGKVLAAREEDAIRLRIDSDTMGVLIGHRGETLDAIQYLTGLVINRNRKVDGYTRVTINTEDYREKREETLIRLARRVAAQVKSTGRPRTLEAMNPYERRILHSALQNNPYVTTHSEGEEPNRRVVVAPKRGRRPQRPRDKA
;
A
#
# COMPACT_ATOMS: atom_id res chain seq x y z
N ARG A 1 -18.53 29.17 -23.23
CA ARG A 1 -18.76 27.80 -22.68
C ARG A 1 -17.79 26.90 -23.39
N GLN A 2 -16.61 26.68 -22.83
CA GLN A 2 -15.63 25.72 -23.32
C GLN A 2 -15.87 24.42 -22.56
N ASN A 3 -16.24 23.36 -23.30
CA ASN A 3 -16.24 21.99 -22.82
C ASN A 3 -14.78 21.64 -22.43
N ARG A 4 -14.51 21.48 -21.13
CA ARG A 4 -13.36 20.71 -20.69
C ARG A 4 -13.75 19.25 -20.80
N GLU A 5 -13.21 18.60 -21.79
CA GLU A 5 -13.17 17.13 -21.88
C GLU A 5 -12.46 16.62 -20.63
N GLU A 6 -13.17 15.80 -19.85
CA GLU A 6 -12.63 15.12 -18.67
C GLU A 6 -11.61 14.08 -19.18
N GLU A 7 -10.33 14.34 -18.94
CA GLU A 7 -9.32 13.30 -19.10
C GLU A 7 -9.68 12.13 -18.17
N PRO A 8 -9.73 10.89 -18.69
CA PRO A 8 -9.95 9.72 -17.85
C PRO A 8 -8.82 9.59 -16.84
N ALA A 9 -9.19 9.28 -15.59
CA ALA A 9 -8.23 8.96 -14.55
C ALA A 9 -7.24 7.89 -15.06
N PRO A 10 -5.93 7.99 -14.75
CA PRO A 10 -4.97 7.02 -15.20
C PRO A 10 -5.39 5.63 -14.70
N GLU A 11 -5.71 4.75 -15.65
CA GLU A 11 -5.92 3.33 -15.38
C GLU A 11 -4.66 2.82 -14.68
N ALA A 12 -4.87 2.14 -13.55
CA ALA A 12 -3.79 1.45 -12.86
C ALA A 12 -3.15 0.48 -13.87
N VAL A 13 -1.93 0.77 -14.27
CA VAL A 13 -1.14 -0.09 -15.14
C VAL A 13 -0.98 -1.40 -14.40
N LYS A 14 -1.77 -2.42 -14.77
CA LYS A 14 -1.57 -3.78 -14.29
C LYS A 14 -0.24 -4.23 -14.83
N GLU A 15 0.75 -4.35 -13.95
CA GLU A 15 2.04 -4.90 -14.32
C GLU A 15 1.81 -6.30 -14.94
N PRO A 16 2.58 -6.68 -15.98
CA PRO A 16 2.45 -8.00 -16.59
C PRO A 16 2.65 -9.09 -15.53
N PRO A 17 2.04 -10.26 -15.69
CA PRO A 17 2.18 -11.34 -14.73
C PRO A 17 3.65 -11.72 -14.58
N VAL A 18 4.18 -11.57 -13.37
CA VAL A 18 5.57 -11.91 -13.03
C VAL A 18 5.67 -13.42 -12.87
N ASN A 19 6.57 -14.06 -13.59
CA ASN A 19 6.81 -15.48 -13.46
C ASN A 19 7.79 -15.76 -12.30
N TYR A 20 7.25 -16.09 -11.14
CA TYR A 20 8.03 -16.47 -9.96
C TYR A 20 8.38 -17.97 -10.02
N THR A 21 9.66 -18.30 -9.83
CA THR A 21 10.13 -19.70 -9.81
C THR A 21 11.03 -19.97 -8.62
N GLU A 22 11.07 -21.25 -8.18
CA GLU A 22 12.02 -21.73 -7.17
C GLU A 22 13.45 -21.72 -7.73
N GLU A 23 13.63 -22.12 -9.00
CA GLU A 23 14.94 -22.15 -9.67
C GLU A 23 15.59 -20.75 -9.71
N ALA A 24 14.81 -19.71 -9.94
CA ALA A 24 15.32 -18.34 -9.90
C ALA A 24 15.71 -17.89 -8.48
N ALA A 25 15.14 -18.51 -7.45
CA ALA A 25 15.47 -18.22 -6.05
C ALA A 25 16.75 -18.93 -5.58
N GLU A 26 17.08 -20.12 -6.10
CA GLU A 26 18.24 -20.90 -5.66
C GLU A 26 19.60 -20.16 -5.83
N GLY A 27 19.73 -19.36 -6.86
CA GLY A 27 20.94 -18.56 -7.13
C GLY A 27 20.87 -17.10 -6.71
N GLU A 28 19.75 -16.64 -6.14
CA GLU A 28 19.52 -15.24 -5.86
C GLU A 28 19.84 -14.90 -4.39
N PRO A 29 20.87 -14.05 -4.13
CA PRO A 29 21.25 -13.69 -2.76
C PRO A 29 20.12 -13.07 -1.94
N ALA A 30 19.20 -12.34 -2.59
CA ALA A 30 18.04 -11.77 -1.94
C ALA A 30 17.09 -12.85 -1.41
N ALA A 31 16.86 -13.91 -2.20
CA ALA A 31 16.02 -15.01 -1.80
C ALA A 31 16.65 -15.84 -0.67
N GLN A 32 17.97 -16.08 -0.74
CA GLN A 32 18.70 -16.75 0.33
C GLN A 32 18.62 -15.99 1.65
N PHE A 33 18.87 -14.67 1.63
CA PHE A 33 18.76 -13.85 2.83
C PHE A 33 17.34 -13.87 3.43
N VAL A 34 16.30 -13.79 2.60
CA VAL A 34 14.91 -13.85 3.06
C VAL A 34 14.58 -15.22 3.64
N THR A 35 15.01 -16.30 2.99
CA THR A 35 14.81 -17.68 3.48
C THR A 35 15.43 -17.87 4.86
N GLU A 36 16.70 -17.48 5.04
CA GLU A 36 17.37 -17.57 6.35
C GLU A 36 16.68 -16.70 7.42
N LEU A 37 16.20 -15.53 7.03
CA LEU A 37 15.53 -14.62 7.95
C LEU A 37 14.22 -15.21 8.45
N ILE A 38 13.35 -15.70 7.56
CA ILE A 38 12.05 -16.27 7.94
C ILE A 38 12.22 -17.56 8.75
N GLU A 39 13.23 -18.39 8.45
CA GLU A 39 13.58 -19.57 9.24
C GLU A 39 13.99 -19.18 10.68
N LYS A 40 14.83 -18.15 10.83
CA LYS A 40 15.21 -17.61 12.16
C LYS A 40 14.04 -17.01 12.94
N MET A 41 13.02 -16.51 12.23
CA MET A 41 11.75 -16.08 12.83
C MET A 41 10.84 -17.25 13.21
N GLY A 42 11.23 -18.49 12.93
CA GLY A 42 10.43 -19.69 13.20
C GLY A 42 9.28 -19.87 12.21
N ILE A 43 9.38 -19.30 11.02
CA ILE A 43 8.36 -19.33 9.98
C ILE A 43 8.80 -20.32 8.90
N SER A 44 7.94 -21.31 8.61
CA SER A 44 8.11 -22.21 7.48
C SER A 44 7.46 -21.60 6.25
N GLY A 45 8.20 -21.51 5.15
CA GLY A 45 7.69 -20.95 3.90
C GLY A 45 8.65 -21.17 2.74
N LYS A 46 8.13 -20.99 1.54
CA LYS A 46 8.90 -21.02 0.30
C LYS A 46 9.10 -19.60 -0.21
N VAL A 47 10.32 -19.32 -0.65
CA VAL A 47 10.65 -18.04 -1.30
C VAL A 47 10.83 -18.32 -2.79
N LEU A 48 10.05 -17.63 -3.59
CA LEU A 48 10.12 -17.66 -5.05
C LEU A 48 10.73 -16.33 -5.53
N ALA A 49 11.46 -16.37 -6.64
CA ALA A 49 12.07 -15.17 -7.21
C ALA A 49 11.69 -15.01 -8.68
N ALA A 50 11.72 -13.75 -9.10
CA ALA A 50 11.76 -13.37 -10.50
C ALA A 50 12.75 -12.22 -10.64
N ARG A 51 13.73 -12.36 -11.52
CA ARG A 51 14.77 -11.38 -11.76
C ARG A 51 14.47 -10.61 -13.04
N GLU A 52 14.52 -9.31 -12.95
CA GLU A 52 14.49 -8.36 -14.05
C GLU A 52 15.87 -7.66 -14.12
N GLU A 53 16.10 -6.87 -15.16
CA GLU A 53 17.41 -6.25 -15.41
C GLU A 53 17.93 -5.43 -14.21
N ASP A 54 17.04 -4.59 -13.61
CA ASP A 54 17.39 -3.71 -12.48
C ASP A 54 16.56 -3.98 -11.22
N ALA A 55 15.79 -5.07 -11.19
CA ALA A 55 14.89 -5.39 -10.08
C ALA A 55 14.89 -6.89 -9.75
N ILE A 56 14.76 -7.18 -8.47
CA ILE A 56 14.53 -8.52 -7.93
C ILE A 56 13.14 -8.50 -7.29
N ARG A 57 12.27 -9.37 -7.75
CA ARG A 57 10.95 -9.58 -7.15
C ARG A 57 10.94 -10.89 -6.42
N LEU A 58 10.58 -10.88 -5.15
CA LEU A 58 10.43 -12.06 -4.32
C LEU A 58 8.96 -12.24 -3.94
N ARG A 59 8.54 -13.49 -3.89
CA ARG A 59 7.26 -13.91 -3.35
C ARG A 59 7.49 -14.91 -2.25
N ILE A 60 6.82 -14.72 -1.12
CA ILE A 60 6.88 -15.64 0.02
C ILE A 60 5.52 -16.33 0.12
N ASP A 61 5.53 -17.67 0.09
CA ASP A 61 4.37 -18.51 0.31
C ASP A 61 4.56 -19.28 1.64
N SER A 62 3.67 -19.09 2.61
CA SER A 62 3.75 -19.68 3.96
C SER A 62 2.36 -19.86 4.56
N ASP A 63 2.21 -20.84 5.44
CA ASP A 63 0.97 -21.06 6.19
C ASP A 63 0.75 -20.01 7.31
N THR A 64 1.80 -19.28 7.70
CA THR A 64 1.77 -18.29 8.78
C THR A 64 1.96 -16.83 8.28
N MET A 65 1.29 -16.51 7.16
CA MET A 65 1.42 -15.21 6.49
C MET A 65 1.17 -14.00 7.39
N GLY A 66 0.28 -14.11 8.36
CA GLY A 66 -0.03 -13.01 9.27
C GLY A 66 1.20 -12.46 10.01
N VAL A 67 2.16 -13.32 10.38
CA VAL A 67 3.40 -12.92 11.05
C VAL A 67 4.33 -12.20 10.08
N LEU A 68 4.42 -12.67 8.82
CA LEU A 68 5.25 -12.05 7.78
C LEU A 68 4.71 -10.69 7.34
N ILE A 69 3.41 -10.57 7.25
CA ILE A 69 2.75 -9.29 6.94
C ILE A 69 2.91 -8.34 8.14
N GLY A 70 2.63 -8.83 9.35
CA GLY A 70 2.62 -8.04 10.56
C GLY A 70 1.46 -7.03 10.60
N HIS A 71 1.57 -6.06 11.50
CA HIS A 71 0.57 -5.01 11.60
C HIS A 71 0.59 -4.12 10.34
N ARG A 72 -0.44 -4.26 9.50
CA ARG A 72 -0.63 -3.44 8.27
C ARG A 72 0.51 -3.53 7.24
N GLY A 73 1.25 -4.62 7.23
CA GLY A 73 2.36 -4.80 6.29
C GLY A 73 3.71 -4.26 6.78
N GLU A 74 3.80 -3.76 8.02
CA GLU A 74 5.03 -3.18 8.59
C GLU A 74 6.18 -4.19 8.63
N THR A 75 5.90 -5.45 8.99
CA THR A 75 6.92 -6.51 8.99
C THR A 75 7.40 -6.81 7.57
N LEU A 76 6.48 -6.91 6.63
CA LEU A 76 6.80 -7.14 5.22
C LEU A 76 7.65 -6.01 4.63
N ASP A 77 7.31 -4.76 4.96
CA ASP A 77 8.06 -3.58 4.54
C ASP A 77 9.46 -3.56 5.17
N ALA A 78 9.60 -3.96 6.44
CA ALA A 78 10.88 -4.06 7.13
C ALA A 78 11.77 -5.15 6.51
N ILE A 79 11.22 -6.33 6.22
CA ILE A 79 11.95 -7.42 5.54
C ILE A 79 12.44 -6.95 4.17
N GLN A 80 11.57 -6.31 3.38
CA GLN A 80 11.93 -5.76 2.08
C GLN A 80 13.06 -4.72 2.18
N TYR A 81 12.97 -3.82 3.14
CA TYR A 81 13.98 -2.79 3.37
C TYR A 81 15.35 -3.40 3.73
N LEU A 82 15.38 -4.35 4.68
CA LEU A 82 16.61 -5.05 5.08
C LEU A 82 17.22 -5.82 3.91
N THR A 83 16.41 -6.52 3.14
CA THR A 83 16.86 -7.24 1.94
C THR A 83 17.51 -6.26 0.94
N GLY A 84 16.84 -5.12 0.70
CA GLY A 84 17.40 -4.08 -0.16
C GLY A 84 18.74 -3.55 0.32
N LEU A 85 18.93 -3.36 1.63
CA LEU A 85 20.21 -2.94 2.22
C LEU A 85 21.29 -4.00 2.00
N VAL A 86 21.00 -5.27 2.25
CA VAL A 86 21.94 -6.38 2.09
C VAL A 86 22.42 -6.49 0.65
N ILE A 87 21.49 -6.45 -0.31
CA ILE A 87 21.81 -6.59 -1.74
C ILE A 87 22.62 -5.41 -2.28
N ASN A 88 22.33 -4.21 -1.81
CA ASN A 88 23.01 -3.00 -2.31
C ASN A 88 24.25 -2.60 -1.50
N ARG A 89 24.60 -3.31 -0.42
CA ARG A 89 25.69 -2.96 0.51
C ARG A 89 27.04 -2.76 -0.21
N ASN A 90 27.35 -3.59 -1.17
CA ASN A 90 28.65 -3.61 -1.86
C ASN A 90 28.59 -3.05 -3.31
N ARG A 91 27.45 -2.57 -3.76
CA ARG A 91 27.23 -2.10 -5.13
C ARG A 91 27.53 -0.61 -5.28
N LYS A 92 28.80 -0.24 -5.24
CA LYS A 92 29.20 1.15 -5.49
C LYS A 92 29.34 1.50 -6.99
N VAL A 93 29.37 0.52 -7.88
CA VAL A 93 29.72 0.70 -9.30
C VAL A 93 28.59 0.29 -10.25
N ASP A 94 27.75 -0.68 -9.90
CA ASP A 94 26.83 -1.33 -10.85
C ASP A 94 25.37 -0.84 -10.75
N GLY A 95 25.12 0.29 -10.10
CA GLY A 95 23.77 0.81 -9.92
C GLY A 95 22.97 0.15 -8.77
N TYR A 96 21.85 0.76 -8.41
CA TYR A 96 20.95 0.30 -7.35
C TYR A 96 19.99 -0.77 -7.87
N THR A 97 19.96 -1.94 -7.24
CA THR A 97 18.96 -2.99 -7.53
C THR A 97 17.74 -2.81 -6.66
N ARG A 98 16.60 -2.64 -7.28
CA ARG A 98 15.31 -2.56 -6.57
C ARG A 98 14.87 -3.94 -6.13
N VAL A 99 14.58 -4.09 -4.83
CA VAL A 99 14.01 -5.32 -4.28
C VAL A 99 12.55 -5.08 -3.92
N THR A 100 11.67 -5.96 -4.37
CA THR A 100 10.25 -5.95 -4.01
C THR A 100 9.87 -7.31 -3.47
N ILE A 101 9.21 -7.34 -2.30
CA ILE A 101 8.71 -8.56 -1.68
C ILE A 101 7.19 -8.48 -1.59
N ASN A 102 6.50 -9.51 -2.06
CA ASN A 102 5.05 -9.66 -1.93
C ASN A 102 4.70 -11.02 -1.32
N THR A 103 3.49 -11.13 -0.82
CA THR A 103 2.96 -12.37 -0.26
C THR A 103 1.44 -12.38 -0.45
N GLU A 104 0.90 -13.44 -1.09
CA GLU A 104 -0.53 -13.65 -1.34
C GLU A 104 -1.31 -12.43 -1.87
N ASP A 105 -0.66 -11.61 -2.66
CA ASP A 105 -1.22 -10.35 -3.18
C ASP A 105 -1.72 -9.42 -2.04
N TYR A 106 -0.99 -9.45 -0.89
CA TYR A 106 -1.36 -8.65 0.28
C TYR A 106 -1.47 -7.16 -0.05
N ARG A 107 -0.53 -6.62 -0.84
CA ARG A 107 -0.50 -5.18 -1.15
C ARG A 107 -1.75 -4.76 -1.90
N GLU A 108 -2.18 -5.56 -2.88
CA GLU A 108 -3.38 -5.33 -3.68
C GLU A 108 -4.65 -5.44 -2.82
N LYS A 109 -4.76 -6.49 -2.01
CA LYS A 109 -5.88 -6.68 -1.08
C LYS A 109 -5.95 -5.57 -0.03
N ARG A 110 -4.79 -5.08 0.42
CA ARG A 110 -4.70 -3.97 1.38
C ARG A 110 -5.13 -2.65 0.76
N GLU A 111 -4.70 -2.36 -0.47
CA GLU A 111 -5.11 -1.18 -1.22
C GLU A 111 -6.62 -1.14 -1.42
N GLU A 112 -7.23 -2.24 -1.86
CA GLU A 112 -8.69 -2.34 -1.98
C GLU A 112 -9.41 -2.07 -0.65
N THR A 113 -8.86 -2.59 0.45
CA THR A 113 -9.41 -2.39 1.79
C THR A 113 -9.36 -0.91 2.18
N LEU A 114 -8.26 -0.21 1.89
CA LEU A 114 -8.11 1.21 2.13
C LEU A 114 -9.07 2.04 1.27
N ILE A 115 -9.26 1.69 0.00
CA ILE A 115 -10.24 2.34 -0.88
C ILE A 115 -11.68 2.16 -0.33
N ARG A 116 -12.03 0.96 0.12
CA ARG A 116 -13.34 0.72 0.76
C ARG A 116 -13.51 1.51 2.05
N LEU A 117 -12.45 1.61 2.87
CA LEU A 117 -12.43 2.43 4.09
C LEU A 117 -12.65 3.90 3.74
N ALA A 118 -11.93 4.44 2.76
CA ALA A 118 -12.06 5.81 2.30
C ALA A 118 -13.52 6.15 1.91
N ARG A 119 -14.14 5.32 1.10
CA ARG A 119 -15.53 5.50 0.65
C ARG A 119 -16.52 5.45 1.83
N ARG A 120 -16.34 4.53 2.78
CA ARG A 120 -17.16 4.40 3.97
C ARG A 120 -17.07 5.65 4.85
N VAL A 121 -15.84 6.12 5.12
CA VAL A 121 -15.61 7.30 5.95
C VAL A 121 -16.14 8.57 5.25
N ALA A 122 -15.97 8.70 3.95
CA ALA A 122 -16.54 9.81 3.20
C ALA A 122 -18.07 9.87 3.29
N ALA A 123 -18.75 8.72 3.23
CA ALA A 123 -20.20 8.64 3.43
C ALA A 123 -20.61 9.05 4.85
N GLN A 124 -19.86 8.65 5.88
CA GLN A 124 -20.11 9.07 7.27
C GLN A 124 -19.91 10.56 7.46
N VAL A 125 -18.82 11.13 6.92
CA VAL A 125 -18.55 12.57 6.99
C VAL A 125 -19.61 13.37 6.25
N LYS A 126 -20.06 12.91 5.09
CA LYS A 126 -21.16 13.51 4.34
C LYS A 126 -22.46 13.55 5.15
N SER A 127 -22.81 12.45 5.84
CA SER A 127 -24.07 12.35 6.60
C SER A 127 -24.03 13.12 7.91
N THR A 128 -22.89 13.09 8.63
CA THR A 128 -22.76 13.71 9.95
C THR A 128 -22.32 15.17 9.91
N GLY A 129 -21.70 15.61 8.81
CA GLY A 129 -21.07 16.94 8.70
C GLY A 129 -19.85 17.14 9.62
N ARG A 130 -19.38 16.09 10.28
CA ARG A 130 -18.24 16.13 11.23
C ARG A 130 -16.99 15.49 10.61
N PRO A 131 -15.82 16.06 10.81
CA PRO A 131 -14.57 15.46 10.36
C PRO A 131 -14.33 14.13 11.08
N ARG A 132 -13.61 13.23 10.41
CA ARG A 132 -13.17 11.94 10.94
C ARG A 132 -11.67 11.80 10.77
N THR A 133 -10.98 11.54 11.86
CA THR A 133 -9.57 11.21 11.89
C THR A 133 -9.44 9.70 11.82
N LEU A 134 -8.60 9.22 10.91
CA LEU A 134 -8.26 7.81 10.77
C LEU A 134 -7.08 7.46 11.68
N GLU A 135 -6.77 6.19 11.76
CA GLU A 135 -5.59 5.71 12.48
C GLU A 135 -4.30 6.11 11.76
N ALA A 136 -3.18 6.08 12.49
CA ALA A 136 -1.86 6.31 11.89
C ALA A 136 -1.57 5.26 10.81
N MET A 137 -0.94 5.67 9.74
CA MET A 137 -0.58 4.79 8.62
C MET A 137 0.62 5.35 7.85
N ASN A 138 1.30 4.47 7.13
CA ASN A 138 2.49 4.83 6.38
C ASN A 138 2.18 5.82 5.23
N PRO A 139 3.20 6.50 4.66
CA PRO A 139 2.99 7.50 3.60
C PRO A 139 2.30 6.95 2.35
N TYR A 140 2.54 5.70 1.99
CA TYR A 140 1.93 5.06 0.84
C TYR A 140 0.42 4.84 1.05
N GLU A 141 0.02 4.29 2.20
CA GLU A 141 -1.39 4.10 2.56
C GLU A 141 -2.17 5.42 2.63
N ARG A 142 -1.53 6.48 3.17
CA ARG A 142 -2.16 7.80 3.21
C ARG A 142 -2.38 8.35 1.80
N ARG A 143 -1.47 8.10 0.85
CA ARG A 143 -1.62 8.49 -0.55
C ARG A 143 -2.80 7.78 -1.21
N ILE A 144 -3.00 6.48 -0.96
CA ILE A 144 -4.16 5.74 -1.47
C ILE A 144 -5.47 6.39 -1.03
N LEU A 145 -5.59 6.74 0.27
CA LEU A 145 -6.78 7.40 0.80
C LEU A 145 -7.02 8.78 0.18
N HIS A 146 -5.95 9.57 0.01
CA HIS A 146 -6.05 10.88 -0.65
C HIS A 146 -6.50 10.74 -2.11
N SER A 147 -5.91 9.82 -2.87
CA SER A 147 -6.27 9.56 -4.27
C SER A 147 -7.71 9.07 -4.40
N ALA A 148 -8.13 8.13 -3.55
CA ALA A 148 -9.51 7.59 -3.57
C ALA A 148 -10.59 8.64 -3.30
N LEU A 149 -10.24 9.74 -2.61
CA LEU A 149 -11.18 10.82 -2.24
C LEU A 149 -10.91 12.15 -2.96
N GLN A 150 -9.91 12.23 -3.82
CA GLN A 150 -9.49 13.46 -4.49
C GLN A 150 -10.65 14.13 -5.24
N ASN A 151 -11.43 13.35 -5.99
CA ASN A 151 -12.54 13.83 -6.81
C ASN A 151 -13.89 13.78 -6.06
N ASN A 152 -13.90 13.50 -4.75
CA ASN A 152 -15.14 13.43 -3.99
C ASN A 152 -15.75 14.84 -3.83
N PRO A 153 -17.04 15.07 -4.20
CA PRO A 153 -17.65 16.38 -4.14
C PRO A 153 -18.01 16.85 -2.73
N TYR A 154 -18.03 15.98 -1.73
CA TYR A 154 -18.54 16.26 -0.39
C TYR A 154 -17.46 16.38 0.68
N VAL A 155 -16.30 15.77 0.46
CA VAL A 155 -15.25 15.72 1.47
C VAL A 155 -13.91 16.18 0.90
N THR A 156 -13.03 16.62 1.80
CA THR A 156 -11.62 16.89 1.53
C THR A 156 -10.77 16.09 2.50
N THR A 157 -9.52 15.85 2.16
CA THR A 157 -8.59 15.08 2.97
C THR A 157 -7.30 15.86 3.19
N HIS A 158 -6.73 15.74 4.37
CA HIS A 158 -5.38 16.20 4.70
C HIS A 158 -4.74 15.25 5.69
N SER A 159 -3.41 15.33 5.84
CA SER A 159 -2.67 14.51 6.80
C SER A 159 -2.19 15.36 7.96
N GLU A 160 -2.36 14.87 9.20
CA GLU A 160 -1.95 15.52 10.45
C GLU A 160 -0.99 14.63 11.23
N GLY A 161 -0.15 15.27 12.07
CA GLY A 161 0.83 14.60 12.94
C GLY A 161 2.17 14.35 12.24
N GLU A 162 3.09 13.76 13.00
CA GLU A 162 4.44 13.41 12.57
C GLU A 162 4.59 11.89 12.50
N GLU A 163 5.51 11.42 11.66
CA GLU A 163 5.81 9.98 11.57
C GLU A 163 6.39 9.47 12.91
N PRO A 164 6.04 8.26 13.36
CA PRO A 164 5.19 7.25 12.71
C PRO A 164 3.67 7.44 12.97
N ASN A 165 3.26 8.46 13.73
CA ASN A 165 1.87 8.66 14.19
C ASN A 165 1.02 9.51 13.22
N ARG A 166 1.53 9.80 12.02
CA ARG A 166 0.83 10.62 11.04
C ARG A 166 -0.38 9.91 10.47
N ARG A 167 -1.50 10.66 10.37
CA ARG A 167 -2.84 10.12 10.06
C ARG A 167 -3.57 10.98 9.03
N VAL A 168 -4.57 10.40 8.37
CA VAL A 168 -5.44 11.11 7.44
C VAL A 168 -6.69 11.59 8.18
N VAL A 169 -7.06 12.83 7.95
CA VAL A 169 -8.32 13.42 8.37
C VAL A 169 -9.20 13.62 7.13
N VAL A 170 -10.43 13.12 7.21
CA VAL A 170 -11.46 13.33 6.20
C VAL A 170 -12.43 14.37 6.75
N ALA A 171 -12.53 15.52 6.10
CA ALA A 171 -13.35 16.63 6.55
C ALA A 171 -14.41 17.01 5.50
N PRO A 172 -15.58 17.56 5.90
CA PRO A 172 -16.56 18.04 4.95
C PRO A 172 -16.02 19.23 4.15
N LYS A 173 -16.26 19.28 2.84
CA LYS A 173 -15.98 20.47 2.03
C LYS A 173 -16.84 21.64 2.50
N ARG A 174 -16.20 22.78 2.84
CA ARG A 174 -16.90 24.01 3.21
C ARG A 174 -17.74 24.48 2.02
N GLY A 175 -19.06 24.62 2.22
CA GLY A 175 -19.98 25.18 1.22
C GLY A 175 -21.24 24.35 0.91
N ARG A 176 -21.31 23.09 1.32
CA ARG A 176 -22.56 22.30 1.23
C ARG A 176 -22.97 21.82 2.61
N ARG A 177 -23.73 22.66 3.32
CA ARG A 177 -24.50 22.18 4.49
C ARG A 177 -25.42 21.04 4.01
N PRO A 178 -25.49 19.90 4.70
CA PRO A 178 -26.52 18.91 4.44
C PRO A 178 -27.88 19.60 4.60
N GLN A 179 -28.72 19.56 3.56
CA GLN A 179 -30.12 19.98 3.71
C GLN A 179 -30.75 19.01 4.71
N ARG A 180 -31.15 19.51 5.87
CA ARG A 180 -32.04 18.76 6.78
C ARG A 180 -33.30 18.42 5.99
N PRO A 181 -33.82 17.18 6.10
CA PRO A 181 -35.14 16.88 5.56
C PRO A 181 -36.12 17.89 6.12
N ARG A 182 -36.85 18.55 5.25
CA ARG A 182 -38.02 19.35 5.66
C ARG A 182 -39.06 18.34 6.13
N ASP A 183 -39.28 18.27 7.44
CA ASP A 183 -40.45 17.60 7.97
C ASP A 183 -41.68 18.23 7.30
N LYS A 184 -42.38 17.41 6.51
CA LYS A 184 -43.69 17.81 5.98
C LYS A 184 -44.66 17.73 7.14
N ALA A 185 -45.11 18.89 7.61
CA ALA A 185 -46.30 19.01 8.43
C ALA A 185 -47.55 18.63 7.63
#